data_d61efe4a4c12b81ee5e5c64755a4c357
#
_entry.id   d61efe4a4c12b81ee5e5c64755a4c357
#
_cell.length_a   1.000
_cell.length_b   1.000
_cell.length_c   1.000
_cell.angle_alpha   90.00
_cell.angle_beta   90.00
_cell.angle_gamma   90.00
#
_symmetry.space_group_name_H-M   'P 1'
#
loop_
_entity.id
_entity.type
_entity.pdbx_description
1 polymer ?
#
loop_
_entity_poly.entity_id
_entity_poly.type
_entity_poly.pdbx_seq_one_letter_code
_entity_poly.pdbx_strand_id
1 'polypeptide(L)'
;MKSLRPIEIIGGGLAGLSLGLALRRQGVPVSVSEAGSYPRHRVCGEFIAGLSDSTVAQLGLEPFLSDALQHHEVSWFLEGKLARRQHLPSPARALSRYRLDARLANAFVEAGGRLQTQARVCVGQAKAGCVLTTGRRRTTSPWIGLKIHALNLPLECDLELHLGAESYIGLTRVENGRVNVCGLFRRRELVAQGAALIINYLRAAKLTVLADRLAGADFDGESFSAVAAVGFDQHVPANCSVTLGDACAMIPPFTGNGMAMAFQSAAAALDPLLSYTRGEAEWPTTCAAVQTTLKNCFRLRLATAKVLH
;
A
#
# COMPACT_ATOMS: atom_id res chain seq x y z
N MET A 1 20.49 -32.88 -1.21
CA MET A 1 20.15 -31.52 -1.68
C MET A 1 20.72 -30.52 -0.70
N LYS A 2 21.45 -29.48 -1.16
CA LYS A 2 21.86 -28.39 -0.25
C LYS A 2 20.61 -27.71 0.33
N SER A 3 20.58 -27.47 1.63
CA SER A 3 19.48 -26.73 2.26
C SER A 3 19.45 -25.29 1.76
N LEU A 4 18.26 -24.78 1.42
CA LEU A 4 18.12 -23.38 1.01
C LEU A 4 18.41 -22.43 2.18
N ARG A 5 19.13 -21.33 1.92
CA ARG A 5 19.38 -20.29 2.93
C ARG A 5 18.05 -19.64 3.33
N PRO A 6 17.76 -19.45 4.62
CA PRO A 6 16.51 -18.85 5.07
C PRO A 6 16.44 -17.35 4.78
N ILE A 7 15.21 -16.84 4.63
CA ILE A 7 14.92 -15.42 4.49
C ILE A 7 14.08 -14.94 5.68
N GLU A 8 14.51 -13.84 6.28
CA GLU A 8 13.79 -13.12 7.33
C GLU A 8 13.18 -11.83 6.74
N ILE A 9 11.87 -11.65 6.87
CA ILE A 9 11.15 -10.47 6.38
C ILE A 9 10.63 -9.66 7.57
N ILE A 10 11.01 -8.40 7.64
CA ILE A 10 10.55 -7.48 8.69
C ILE A 10 9.48 -6.57 8.11
N GLY A 11 8.23 -6.80 8.48
CA GLY A 11 7.03 -6.12 8.03
C GLY A 11 6.09 -7.02 7.20
N GLY A 12 4.88 -7.25 7.71
CA GLY A 12 3.84 -8.07 7.08
C GLY A 12 2.82 -7.22 6.31
N GLY A 13 3.28 -6.27 5.49
CA GLY A 13 2.45 -5.58 4.51
C GLY A 13 2.39 -6.32 3.17
N LEU A 14 1.79 -5.69 2.14
CA LEU A 14 1.63 -6.31 0.81
C LEU A 14 2.95 -6.82 0.24
N ALA A 15 4.02 -6.03 0.30
CA ALA A 15 5.32 -6.42 -0.22
C ALA A 15 5.91 -7.63 0.53
N GLY A 16 5.85 -7.62 1.88
CA GLY A 16 6.43 -8.68 2.70
C GLY A 16 5.68 -9.99 2.59
N LEU A 17 4.35 -9.95 2.68
CA LEU A 17 3.53 -11.16 2.61
C LEU A 17 3.54 -11.78 1.21
N SER A 18 3.45 -10.99 0.14
CA SER A 18 3.47 -11.52 -1.23
C SER A 18 4.83 -12.10 -1.59
N LEU A 19 5.93 -11.45 -1.22
CA LEU A 19 7.27 -12.00 -1.38
C LEU A 19 7.46 -13.28 -0.57
N GLY A 20 7.07 -13.24 0.71
CA GLY A 20 7.18 -14.39 1.61
C GLY A 20 6.43 -15.61 1.07
N LEU A 21 5.20 -15.41 0.60
CA LEU A 21 4.38 -16.46 -0.01
C LEU A 21 5.02 -17.00 -1.29
N ALA A 22 5.51 -16.14 -2.19
CA ALA A 22 6.17 -16.56 -3.42
C ALA A 22 7.45 -17.37 -3.14
N LEU A 23 8.26 -16.96 -2.16
CA LEU A 23 9.44 -17.71 -1.71
C LEU A 23 9.07 -19.05 -1.08
N ARG A 24 8.00 -19.10 -0.26
CA ARG A 24 7.52 -20.36 0.35
C ARG A 24 7.08 -21.37 -0.71
N ARG A 25 6.41 -20.93 -1.76
CA ARG A 25 6.02 -21.80 -2.91
C ARG A 25 7.23 -22.39 -3.63
N GLN A 26 8.42 -21.76 -3.51
CA GLN A 26 9.69 -22.27 -4.02
C GLN A 26 10.47 -23.09 -2.97
N GLY A 27 9.86 -23.43 -1.83
CA GLY A 27 10.46 -24.25 -0.78
C GLY A 27 11.45 -23.50 0.13
N VAL A 28 11.60 -22.16 -0.01
CA VAL A 28 12.51 -21.37 0.82
C VAL A 28 11.98 -21.28 2.25
N PRO A 29 12.78 -21.54 3.31
CA PRO A 29 12.39 -21.23 4.68
C PRO A 29 12.24 -19.72 4.87
N VAL A 30 11.03 -19.25 5.22
CA VAL A 30 10.74 -17.81 5.41
C VAL A 30 10.08 -17.57 6.75
N SER A 31 10.56 -16.53 7.45
CA SER A 31 9.89 -15.93 8.61
C SER A 31 9.49 -14.49 8.33
N VAL A 32 8.29 -14.10 8.78
CA VAL A 32 7.76 -12.72 8.70
C VAL A 32 7.46 -12.23 10.10
N SER A 33 8.01 -11.08 10.48
CA SER A 33 7.68 -10.37 11.72
C SER A 33 6.84 -9.13 11.41
N GLU A 34 5.62 -9.05 11.97
CA GLU A 34 4.69 -7.93 11.79
C GLU A 34 4.35 -7.29 13.14
N ALA A 35 4.46 -5.95 13.21
CA ALA A 35 4.21 -5.19 14.42
C ALA A 35 2.75 -5.17 14.88
N GLY A 36 1.81 -5.42 13.98
CA GLY A 36 0.38 -5.49 14.26
C GLY A 36 -0.18 -6.90 14.12
N SER A 37 -1.51 -6.98 14.05
CA SER A 37 -2.28 -8.21 13.83
C SER A 37 -3.04 -8.16 12.51
N TYR A 38 -3.69 -9.26 12.14
CA TYR A 38 -4.61 -9.37 11.03
C TYR A 38 -5.96 -9.92 11.51
N PRO A 39 -7.09 -9.51 10.88
CA PRO A 39 -7.19 -8.42 9.92
C PRO A 39 -7.06 -7.05 10.60
N ARG A 40 -6.69 -6.01 9.83
CA ARG A 40 -6.71 -4.62 10.32
C ARG A 40 -6.90 -3.60 9.20
N HIS A 41 -7.53 -2.50 9.52
CA HIS A 41 -7.63 -1.34 8.63
C HIS A 41 -6.32 -0.57 8.57
N ARG A 42 -6.04 0.04 7.42
CA ARG A 42 -4.86 0.89 7.18
C ARG A 42 -5.28 2.13 6.41
N VAL A 43 -4.59 3.23 6.59
CA VAL A 43 -4.74 4.40 5.72
C VAL A 43 -4.21 4.05 4.34
N CYS A 44 -5.13 3.80 3.42
CA CYS A 44 -4.86 3.39 2.04
C CYS A 44 -6.08 3.70 1.17
N GLY A 45 -5.85 4.10 -0.08
CA GLY A 45 -6.92 4.31 -1.07
C GLY A 45 -7.63 3.02 -1.48
N GLU A 46 -7.07 1.85 -1.16
CA GLU A 46 -7.62 0.52 -1.49
C GLU A 46 -7.92 0.34 -2.99
N PHE A 47 -7.13 1.04 -3.81
CA PHE A 47 -7.21 1.11 -5.26
C PHE A 47 -5.86 0.72 -5.86
N ILE A 48 -5.86 -0.27 -6.76
CA ILE A 48 -4.67 -0.88 -7.33
C ILE A 48 -4.64 -0.58 -8.83
N ALA A 49 -4.00 0.52 -9.21
CA ALA A 49 -3.75 0.87 -10.60
C ALA A 49 -2.36 0.45 -11.05
N GLY A 50 -2.22 0.05 -12.31
CA GLY A 50 -0.92 -0.25 -12.92
C GLY A 50 -0.23 -1.51 -12.41
N LEU A 51 -0.98 -2.47 -11.88
CA LEU A 51 -0.51 -3.80 -11.55
C LEU A 51 -0.64 -4.71 -12.77
N SER A 52 0.51 -5.13 -13.36
CA SER A 52 0.54 -5.98 -14.54
C SER A 52 0.16 -7.44 -14.21
N ASP A 53 -0.44 -8.13 -15.19
CA ASP A 53 -0.77 -9.54 -15.05
C ASP A 53 0.49 -10.41 -14.88
N SER A 54 1.62 -10.00 -15.45
CA SER A 54 2.91 -10.67 -15.23
C SER A 54 3.35 -10.61 -13.76
N THR A 55 3.18 -9.46 -13.08
CA THR A 55 3.45 -9.36 -11.63
C THR A 55 2.49 -10.22 -10.82
N VAL A 56 1.20 -10.22 -11.19
CA VAL A 56 0.18 -11.05 -10.54
C VAL A 56 0.54 -12.53 -10.65
N ALA A 57 0.89 -13.00 -11.84
CA ALA A 57 1.29 -14.39 -12.09
C ALA A 57 2.59 -14.76 -11.37
N GLN A 58 3.65 -13.92 -11.47
CA GLN A 58 4.93 -14.18 -10.83
C GLN A 58 4.82 -14.35 -9.30
N LEU A 59 3.96 -13.57 -8.66
CA LEU A 59 3.73 -13.65 -7.22
C LEU A 59 2.58 -14.61 -6.84
N GLY A 60 1.83 -15.12 -7.84
CA GLY A 60 0.64 -15.98 -7.66
C GLY A 60 -0.46 -15.27 -6.89
N LEU A 61 -0.81 -14.05 -7.30
CA LEU A 61 -1.78 -13.19 -6.60
C LEU A 61 -3.22 -13.40 -7.10
N GLU A 62 -3.44 -14.14 -8.18
CA GLU A 62 -4.76 -14.36 -8.79
C GLU A 62 -5.84 -14.74 -7.76
N PRO A 63 -5.62 -15.72 -6.86
CA PRO A 63 -6.66 -16.14 -5.90
C PRO A 63 -7.05 -15.05 -4.91
N PHE A 64 -6.14 -14.10 -4.64
CA PHE A 64 -6.36 -13.03 -3.67
C PHE A 64 -7.05 -11.81 -4.27
N LEU A 65 -7.02 -11.69 -5.60
CA LEU A 65 -7.55 -10.55 -6.36
C LEU A 65 -8.74 -10.92 -7.26
N SER A 66 -9.18 -12.20 -7.27
CA SER A 66 -10.22 -12.70 -8.16
C SER A 66 -11.58 -12.04 -7.95
N ASP A 67 -11.89 -11.61 -6.74
CA ASP A 67 -13.13 -10.93 -6.36
C ASP A 67 -12.94 -9.43 -6.09
N ALA A 68 -11.79 -8.86 -6.48
CA ALA A 68 -11.58 -7.42 -6.47
C ALA A 68 -12.50 -6.74 -7.49
N LEU A 69 -13.11 -5.64 -7.10
CA LEU A 69 -13.92 -4.86 -8.03
C LEU A 69 -13.04 -4.30 -9.14
N GLN A 70 -13.55 -4.32 -10.37
CA GLN A 70 -12.88 -3.72 -11.52
C GLN A 70 -13.38 -2.29 -11.69
N HIS A 71 -12.47 -1.35 -11.73
CA HIS A 71 -12.76 0.07 -11.90
C HIS A 71 -12.22 0.57 -13.23
N HIS A 72 -13.04 1.27 -13.97
CA HIS A 72 -12.76 1.74 -15.33
C HIS A 72 -12.72 3.24 -15.44
N GLU A 73 -13.39 3.97 -14.52
CA GLU A 73 -13.58 5.40 -14.60
C GLU A 73 -13.12 6.13 -13.33
N VAL A 74 -12.63 7.35 -13.53
CA VAL A 74 -12.34 8.30 -12.47
C VAL A 74 -12.95 9.67 -12.77
N SER A 75 -13.59 10.25 -11.76
CA SER A 75 -14.06 11.63 -11.78
C SER A 75 -13.23 12.50 -10.87
N TRP A 76 -12.79 13.62 -11.37
CA TRP A 76 -12.02 14.64 -10.65
C TRP A 76 -12.93 15.80 -10.30
N PHE A 77 -12.94 16.15 -9.03
CA PHE A 77 -13.71 17.30 -8.52
C PHE A 77 -12.73 18.34 -7.97
N LEU A 78 -12.95 19.59 -8.36
CA LEU A 78 -12.24 20.73 -7.82
C LEU A 78 -13.21 21.60 -7.05
N GLU A 79 -12.98 21.82 -5.78
CA GLU A 79 -13.86 22.61 -4.90
C GLU A 79 -15.35 22.20 -4.99
N GLY A 80 -15.60 20.89 -5.06
CA GLY A 80 -16.94 20.31 -5.13
C GLY A 80 -17.60 20.30 -6.52
N LYS A 81 -16.95 20.83 -7.56
CA LYS A 81 -17.45 20.81 -8.95
C LYS A 81 -16.72 19.75 -9.75
N LEU A 82 -17.47 19.01 -10.59
CA LEU A 82 -16.88 18.06 -11.53
C LEU A 82 -15.99 18.82 -12.52
N ALA A 83 -14.69 18.57 -12.46
CA ALA A 83 -13.71 19.17 -13.34
C ALA A 83 -13.42 18.28 -14.56
N ARG A 84 -13.38 16.95 -14.36
CA ARG A 84 -13.08 15.99 -15.43
C ARG A 84 -13.62 14.62 -15.08
N ARG A 85 -14.13 13.89 -16.09
CA ARG A 85 -14.38 12.44 -16.05
C ARG A 85 -13.55 11.79 -17.16
N GLN A 86 -12.93 10.67 -16.84
CA GLN A 86 -12.09 9.97 -17.82
C GLN A 86 -12.05 8.47 -17.54
N HIS A 87 -11.86 7.68 -18.59
CA HIS A 87 -11.53 6.27 -18.47
C HIS A 87 -10.07 6.11 -18.00
N LEU A 88 -9.86 5.08 -17.22
CA LEU A 88 -8.51 4.67 -16.84
C LEU A 88 -7.82 4.01 -18.05
N PRO A 89 -6.51 4.18 -18.23
CA PRO A 89 -5.77 3.54 -19.32
C PRO A 89 -5.84 2.01 -19.31
N SER A 90 -6.01 1.41 -18.15
CA SER A 90 -6.32 0.01 -17.92
C SER A 90 -7.20 -0.12 -16.68
N PRO A 91 -8.03 -1.19 -16.59
CA PRO A 91 -8.84 -1.42 -15.41
C PRO A 91 -7.99 -1.47 -14.14
N ALA A 92 -8.45 -0.82 -13.08
CA ALA A 92 -7.85 -0.89 -11.77
C ALA A 92 -8.64 -1.85 -10.88
N ARG A 93 -7.98 -2.49 -9.94
CA ARG A 93 -8.62 -3.40 -8.97
C ARG A 93 -8.85 -2.65 -7.66
N ALA A 94 -10.00 -2.87 -7.02
CA ALA A 94 -10.28 -2.32 -5.70
C ALA A 94 -10.66 -3.42 -4.72
N LEU A 95 -9.97 -3.43 -3.58
CA LEU A 95 -10.15 -4.41 -2.51
C LEU A 95 -9.61 -3.83 -1.22
N SER A 96 -10.33 -4.02 -0.10
CA SER A 96 -9.88 -3.49 1.18
C SER A 96 -8.57 -4.14 1.63
N ARG A 97 -7.72 -3.35 2.27
CA ARG A 97 -6.51 -3.85 2.93
C ARG A 97 -6.84 -4.79 4.10
N TYR A 98 -7.98 -4.57 4.72
CA TYR A 98 -8.50 -5.44 5.77
C TYR A 98 -8.60 -6.90 5.28
N ARG A 99 -9.19 -7.09 4.11
CA ARG A 99 -9.41 -8.40 3.51
C ARG A 99 -8.15 -8.96 2.84
N LEU A 100 -7.47 -8.14 2.05
CA LEU A 100 -6.32 -8.57 1.26
C LEU A 100 -5.12 -8.97 2.13
N ASP A 101 -4.78 -8.15 3.15
CA ASP A 101 -3.66 -8.45 4.05
C ASP A 101 -3.91 -9.75 4.83
N ALA A 102 -5.15 -9.96 5.31
CA ALA A 102 -5.52 -11.18 6.04
C ALA A 102 -5.43 -12.43 5.15
N ARG A 103 -5.93 -12.36 3.91
CA ARG A 103 -5.83 -13.48 2.95
C ARG A 103 -4.38 -13.87 2.66
N LEU A 104 -3.52 -12.88 2.41
CA LEU A 104 -2.10 -13.12 2.17
C LEU A 104 -1.40 -13.70 3.40
N ALA A 105 -1.74 -13.22 4.60
CA ALA A 105 -1.18 -13.72 5.85
C ALA A 105 -1.56 -15.18 6.11
N ASN A 106 -2.84 -15.54 5.92
CA ASN A 106 -3.31 -16.91 6.06
C ASN A 106 -2.63 -17.84 5.06
N ALA A 107 -2.61 -17.47 3.78
CA ALA A 107 -1.97 -18.27 2.73
C ALA A 107 -0.45 -18.43 2.96
N PHE A 108 0.22 -17.42 3.52
CA PHE A 108 1.63 -17.52 3.90
C PHE A 108 1.85 -18.57 4.99
N VAL A 109 1.00 -18.61 6.00
CA VAL A 109 1.05 -19.62 7.07
C VAL A 109 0.72 -21.01 6.53
N GLU A 110 -0.33 -21.15 5.70
CA GLU A 110 -0.72 -22.39 5.04
C GLU A 110 0.39 -22.96 4.14
N ALA A 111 1.17 -22.10 3.50
CA ALA A 111 2.36 -22.47 2.74
C ALA A 111 3.56 -22.86 3.63
N GLY A 112 3.39 -22.95 4.96
CA GLY A 112 4.42 -23.29 5.92
C GLY A 112 5.38 -22.13 6.27
N GLY A 113 4.97 -20.88 6.03
CA GLY A 113 5.70 -19.70 6.48
C GLY A 113 5.55 -19.47 7.99
N ARG A 114 6.60 -18.99 8.65
CA ARG A 114 6.55 -18.62 10.07
C ARG A 114 6.13 -17.15 10.20
N LEU A 115 4.90 -16.89 10.63
CA LEU A 115 4.37 -15.54 10.86
C LEU A 115 4.35 -15.22 12.36
N GLN A 116 5.00 -14.12 12.74
CA GLN A 116 4.95 -13.56 14.09
C GLN A 116 4.23 -12.21 14.03
N THR A 117 3.03 -12.15 14.58
CA THR A 117 2.26 -10.91 14.74
C THR A 117 2.54 -10.25 16.09
N GLN A 118 2.19 -8.96 16.22
CA GLN A 118 2.47 -8.15 17.42
C GLN A 118 3.96 -8.13 17.81
N ALA A 119 4.83 -8.40 16.84
CA ALA A 119 6.27 -8.50 16.99
C ALA A 119 6.95 -7.30 16.31
N ARG A 120 7.23 -6.26 17.08
CA ARG A 120 7.98 -5.09 16.58
C ARG A 120 9.47 -5.37 16.66
N VAL A 121 10.10 -5.50 15.50
CA VAL A 121 11.55 -5.68 15.38
C VAL A 121 12.21 -4.32 15.17
N CYS A 122 13.23 -4.02 16.01
CA CYS A 122 14.13 -2.90 15.77
C CYS A 122 15.09 -3.27 14.64
N VAL A 123 15.07 -2.50 13.56
CA VAL A 123 15.99 -2.71 12.44
C VAL A 123 17.38 -2.23 12.88
N GLY A 124 18.27 -3.18 13.15
CA GLY A 124 19.69 -2.94 13.45
C GLY A 124 20.54 -2.89 12.18
N GLN A 125 21.78 -3.39 12.28
CA GLN A 125 22.68 -3.52 11.11
C GLN A 125 22.11 -4.49 10.07
N ALA A 126 22.37 -4.19 8.79
CA ALA A 126 21.96 -5.03 7.68
C ALA A 126 22.56 -6.45 7.85
N LYS A 127 21.69 -7.46 7.89
CA LYS A 127 22.02 -8.87 8.03
C LYS A 127 21.73 -9.60 6.73
N ALA A 128 22.62 -10.49 6.31
CA ALA A 128 22.39 -11.33 5.13
C ALA A 128 21.09 -12.14 5.29
N GLY A 129 20.29 -12.21 4.23
CA GLY A 129 18.98 -12.88 4.26
C GLY A 129 17.84 -12.06 4.90
N CYS A 130 18.09 -10.82 5.35
CA CYS A 130 17.07 -9.97 5.94
C CYS A 130 16.49 -8.97 4.91
N VAL A 131 15.16 -8.96 4.75
CA VAL A 131 14.41 -8.09 3.84
C VAL A 131 13.53 -7.14 4.65
N LEU A 132 13.65 -5.85 4.38
CA LEU A 132 12.92 -4.80 5.08
C LEU A 132 11.68 -4.38 4.28
N THR A 133 10.50 -4.62 4.83
CA THR A 133 9.20 -4.24 4.28
C THR A 133 8.36 -3.50 5.32
N THR A 134 9.04 -2.70 6.15
CA THR A 134 8.49 -2.05 7.35
C THR A 134 7.47 -0.94 7.06
N GLY A 135 7.21 -0.67 5.77
CA GLY A 135 6.33 0.41 5.34
C GLY A 135 7.00 1.78 5.47
N ARG A 136 6.19 2.81 5.45
CA ARG A 136 6.68 4.20 5.48
C ARG A 136 7.49 4.51 6.75
N ARG A 137 8.47 5.37 6.61
CA ARG A 137 9.22 5.94 7.75
C ARG A 137 8.46 7.11 8.37
N ARG A 138 8.72 7.35 9.63
CA ARG A 138 8.27 8.59 10.29
C ARG A 138 9.09 9.77 9.74
N THR A 139 8.41 10.86 9.41
CA THR A 139 9.01 12.12 8.97
C THR A 139 8.49 13.27 9.82
N THR A 140 9.00 14.47 9.61
CA THR A 140 8.47 15.71 10.22
C THR A 140 7.41 16.38 9.36
N SER A 141 6.88 15.67 8.35
CA SER A 141 5.92 16.20 7.39
C SER A 141 4.63 16.69 8.08
N PRO A 142 4.05 17.80 7.61
CA PRO A 142 2.80 18.36 8.14
C PRO A 142 1.54 17.61 7.67
N TRP A 143 1.68 16.52 6.94
CA TRP A 143 0.55 15.81 6.35
C TRP A 143 -0.01 14.72 7.27
N ILE A 144 -1.35 14.61 7.29
CA ILE A 144 -2.10 13.54 7.95
C ILE A 144 -2.95 12.78 6.94
N GLY A 145 -2.86 11.46 6.97
CA GLY A 145 -3.75 10.59 6.22
C GLY A 145 -4.89 10.12 7.12
N LEU A 146 -6.12 10.19 6.60
CA LEU A 146 -7.33 9.74 7.27
C LEU A 146 -8.10 8.80 6.36
N LYS A 147 -8.70 7.76 6.94
CA LYS A 147 -9.48 6.75 6.20
C LYS A 147 -10.64 6.25 7.05
N ILE A 148 -11.78 6.04 6.40
CA ILE A 148 -12.94 5.34 6.95
C ILE A 148 -13.72 4.66 5.81
N HIS A 149 -14.48 3.61 6.10
CA HIS A 149 -15.45 3.05 5.16
C HIS A 149 -16.83 3.65 5.40
N ALA A 150 -17.45 4.19 4.34
CA ALA A 150 -18.87 4.51 4.32
C ALA A 150 -19.67 3.29 3.82
N LEU A 151 -20.89 3.15 4.32
CA LEU A 151 -21.81 2.08 3.96
C LEU A 151 -22.83 2.64 2.95
N ASN A 152 -23.04 1.90 1.85
CA ASN A 152 -24.07 2.23 0.85
C ASN A 152 -24.03 3.67 0.31
N LEU A 153 -22.88 4.33 0.34
CA LEU A 153 -22.71 5.69 -0.19
C LEU A 153 -22.77 5.64 -1.73
N PRO A 154 -23.73 6.35 -2.37
CA PRO A 154 -23.75 6.41 -3.82
C PRO A 154 -22.55 7.20 -4.35
N LEU A 155 -21.88 6.68 -5.39
CA LEU A 155 -20.83 7.35 -6.13
C LEU A 155 -21.28 7.59 -7.58
N GLU A 156 -20.83 8.70 -8.16
CA GLU A 156 -21.11 9.02 -9.56
C GLU A 156 -20.36 8.12 -10.56
N CYS A 157 -19.22 7.58 -10.13
CA CYS A 157 -18.38 6.65 -10.92
C CYS A 157 -17.61 5.70 -9.99
N ASP A 158 -16.68 4.93 -10.52
CA ASP A 158 -15.90 3.94 -9.77
C ASP A 158 -14.98 4.55 -8.73
N LEU A 159 -14.31 5.65 -9.10
CA LEU A 159 -13.39 6.42 -8.27
C LEU A 159 -13.69 7.92 -8.39
N GLU A 160 -13.96 8.57 -7.28
CA GLU A 160 -14.03 10.02 -7.18
C GLU A 160 -12.78 10.56 -6.49
N LEU A 161 -12.14 11.56 -7.09
CA LEU A 161 -11.01 12.29 -6.50
C LEU A 161 -11.39 13.75 -6.33
N HIS A 162 -11.42 14.21 -5.09
CA HIS A 162 -11.78 15.58 -4.72
C HIS A 162 -10.52 16.32 -4.27
N LEU A 163 -10.21 17.40 -4.97
CA LEU A 163 -9.09 18.29 -4.68
C LEU A 163 -9.58 19.52 -3.91
N GLY A 164 -9.02 19.78 -2.77
CA GLY A 164 -9.30 20.92 -1.92
C GLY A 164 -8.03 21.71 -1.55
N ALA A 165 -8.21 22.74 -0.74
CA ALA A 165 -7.10 23.54 -0.24
C ALA A 165 -6.16 22.67 0.63
N GLU A 166 -4.91 22.48 0.19
CA GLU A 166 -3.90 21.68 0.88
C GLU A 166 -4.41 20.28 1.27
N SER A 167 -5.17 19.65 0.35
CA SER A 167 -5.76 18.34 0.60
C SER A 167 -6.21 17.67 -0.69
N TYR A 168 -6.31 16.36 -0.63
CA TYR A 168 -7.14 15.58 -1.56
C TYR A 168 -7.80 14.41 -0.81
N ILE A 169 -8.90 13.92 -1.34
CA ILE A 169 -9.58 12.73 -0.84
C ILE A 169 -10.12 11.89 -2.00
N GLY A 170 -9.96 10.59 -1.90
CA GLY A 170 -10.50 9.62 -2.83
C GLY A 170 -11.66 8.85 -2.21
N LEU A 171 -12.70 8.62 -2.99
CA LEU A 171 -13.81 7.72 -2.68
C LEU A 171 -13.78 6.56 -3.67
N THR A 172 -13.58 5.35 -3.17
CA THR A 172 -13.41 4.13 -3.98
C THR A 172 -14.38 3.06 -3.52
N ARG A 173 -15.17 2.49 -4.43
CA ARG A 173 -15.97 1.30 -4.09
C ARG A 173 -15.03 0.13 -3.81
N VAL A 174 -15.32 -0.58 -2.72
CA VAL A 174 -14.66 -1.83 -2.35
C VAL A 174 -15.73 -2.90 -2.10
N GLU A 175 -15.33 -4.09 -1.73
CA GLU A 175 -16.23 -5.21 -1.52
C GLU A 175 -17.36 -4.90 -0.50
N ASN A 176 -18.44 -5.68 -0.59
CA ASN A 176 -19.61 -5.66 0.31
C ASN A 176 -20.36 -4.31 0.33
N GLY A 177 -20.41 -3.59 -0.80
CA GLY A 177 -21.12 -2.32 -0.91
C GLY A 177 -20.49 -1.15 -0.13
N ARG A 178 -19.26 -1.34 0.37
CA ARG A 178 -18.53 -0.29 1.09
C ARG A 178 -17.85 0.67 0.13
N VAL A 179 -17.72 1.90 0.57
CA VAL A 179 -16.93 2.93 -0.09
C VAL A 179 -15.78 3.32 0.83
N ASN A 180 -14.56 3.11 0.37
CA ASN A 180 -13.39 3.59 1.06
C ASN A 180 -13.23 5.10 0.87
N VAL A 181 -13.34 5.85 1.94
CA VAL A 181 -13.13 7.30 2.01
C VAL A 181 -11.76 7.54 2.59
N CYS A 182 -10.78 7.89 1.74
CA CYS A 182 -9.38 8.02 2.16
C CYS A 182 -8.75 9.29 1.61
N GLY A 183 -8.19 10.12 2.47
CA GLY A 183 -7.60 11.39 2.08
C GLY A 183 -6.31 11.73 2.81
N LEU A 184 -5.60 12.70 2.22
CA LEU A 184 -4.42 13.34 2.79
C LEU A 184 -4.73 14.82 2.97
N PHE A 185 -4.44 15.33 4.15
CA PHE A 185 -4.73 16.69 4.54
C PHE A 185 -3.51 17.33 5.21
N ARG A 186 -3.32 18.62 5.05
CA ARG A 186 -2.40 19.35 5.90
C ARG A 186 -2.92 19.37 7.33
N ARG A 187 -2.10 18.93 8.28
CA ARG A 187 -2.45 18.82 9.69
C ARG A 187 -2.93 20.16 10.25
N ARG A 188 -4.06 20.13 10.96
CA ARG A 188 -4.67 21.25 11.67
C ARG A 188 -5.03 20.81 13.08
N GLU A 189 -5.16 21.74 14.00
CA GLU A 189 -5.66 21.49 15.35
C GLU A 189 -7.18 21.38 15.31
N LEU A 190 -7.69 20.19 15.04
CA LEU A 190 -9.11 19.87 15.01
C LEU A 190 -9.40 18.81 16.08
N VAL A 191 -10.41 19.10 16.91
CA VAL A 191 -10.84 18.22 17.99
C VAL A 191 -12.07 17.45 17.50
N ALA A 192 -11.86 16.22 17.02
CA ALA A 192 -12.90 15.28 16.63
C ALA A 192 -12.30 13.87 16.46
N GLN A 193 -13.14 12.86 16.36
CA GLN A 193 -12.74 11.46 16.15
C GLN A 193 -13.58 10.81 15.03
N GLY A 194 -13.08 9.72 14.45
CA GLY A 194 -13.80 8.95 13.45
C GLY A 194 -14.22 9.78 12.23
N ALA A 195 -15.46 9.57 11.78
CA ALA A 195 -16.04 10.27 10.64
C ALA A 195 -16.10 11.79 10.84
N ALA A 196 -16.42 12.27 12.04
CA ALA A 196 -16.49 13.69 12.35
C ALA A 196 -15.14 14.40 12.11
N LEU A 197 -14.02 13.73 12.38
CA LEU A 197 -12.69 14.29 12.10
C LEU A 197 -12.48 14.49 10.58
N ILE A 198 -12.85 13.50 9.76
CA ILE A 198 -12.75 13.59 8.30
C ILE A 198 -13.62 14.75 7.79
N ILE A 199 -14.89 14.84 8.25
CA ILE A 199 -15.82 15.91 7.85
C ILE A 199 -15.26 17.28 8.22
N ASN A 200 -14.67 17.44 9.41
CA ASN A 200 -14.07 18.69 9.82
C ASN A 200 -12.85 19.07 8.95
N TYR A 201 -12.01 18.08 8.58
CA TYR A 201 -10.91 18.30 7.64
C TYR A 201 -11.40 18.70 6.26
N LEU A 202 -12.50 18.11 5.75
CA LEU A 202 -13.10 18.47 4.47
C LEU A 202 -13.60 19.92 4.47
N ARG A 203 -14.31 20.33 5.52
CA ARG A 203 -14.77 21.71 5.67
C ARG A 203 -13.60 22.71 5.71
N ALA A 204 -12.57 22.38 6.48
CA ALA A 204 -11.34 23.18 6.57
C ALA A 204 -10.57 23.25 5.23
N ALA A 205 -10.72 22.24 4.37
CA ALA A 205 -10.15 22.14 3.02
C ALA A 205 -11.04 22.76 1.92
N LYS A 206 -12.16 23.42 2.28
CA LYS A 206 -13.14 24.00 1.37
C LYS A 206 -13.89 22.97 0.52
N LEU A 207 -13.94 21.73 0.93
CA LEU A 207 -14.71 20.64 0.30
C LEU A 207 -16.08 20.49 0.97
N THR A 208 -16.83 21.59 1.10
CA THR A 208 -18.09 21.65 1.87
C THR A 208 -19.17 20.76 1.29
N VAL A 209 -19.34 20.72 -0.04
CA VAL A 209 -20.32 19.85 -0.72
C VAL A 209 -20.08 18.38 -0.38
N LEU A 210 -18.81 17.94 -0.41
CA LEU A 210 -18.45 16.58 -0.02
C LEU A 210 -18.63 16.34 1.47
N ALA A 211 -18.29 17.32 2.30
CA ALA A 211 -18.47 17.24 3.74
C ALA A 211 -19.95 17.04 4.12
N ASP A 212 -20.87 17.78 3.48
CA ASP A 212 -22.30 17.68 3.73
C ASP A 212 -22.87 16.35 3.20
N ARG A 213 -22.40 15.86 2.04
CA ARG A 213 -22.74 14.53 1.52
C ARG A 213 -22.31 13.43 2.48
N LEU A 214 -21.10 13.50 3.04
CA LEU A 214 -20.58 12.53 4.00
C LEU A 214 -21.23 12.68 5.39
N ALA A 215 -21.66 13.85 5.79
CA ALA A 215 -22.35 14.04 7.07
C ALA A 215 -23.69 13.27 7.15
N GLY A 216 -24.30 12.98 6.00
CA GLY A 216 -25.51 12.15 5.90
C GLY A 216 -25.26 10.66 5.64
N ALA A 217 -23.99 10.20 5.63
CA ALA A 217 -23.66 8.82 5.34
C ALA A 217 -23.51 7.98 6.62
N ASP A 218 -23.79 6.69 6.51
CA ASP A 218 -23.46 5.71 7.54
C ASP A 218 -22.00 5.27 7.42
N PHE A 219 -21.34 5.05 8.56
CA PHE A 219 -19.93 4.67 8.59
C PHE A 219 -19.66 3.42 9.42
N ASP A 220 -18.73 2.61 8.96
CA ASP A 220 -18.10 1.57 9.76
C ASP A 220 -17.02 2.21 10.65
N GLY A 221 -17.38 2.51 11.90
CA GLY A 221 -16.50 3.21 12.83
C GLY A 221 -15.20 2.44 13.15
N GLU A 222 -15.21 1.12 13.10
CA GLU A 222 -14.02 0.28 13.33
C GLU A 222 -13.01 0.38 12.19
N SER A 223 -13.48 0.78 11.00
CA SER A 223 -12.61 0.98 9.84
C SER A 223 -11.81 2.28 9.90
N PHE A 224 -12.08 3.18 10.85
CA PHE A 224 -11.37 4.44 10.97
C PHE A 224 -9.87 4.22 11.22
N SER A 225 -9.06 4.91 10.46
CA SER A 225 -7.60 4.87 10.58
C SER A 225 -7.02 6.25 10.34
N ALA A 226 -6.05 6.63 11.15
CA ALA A 226 -5.34 7.90 11.03
C ALA A 226 -3.82 7.68 11.08
N VAL A 227 -3.09 8.46 10.28
CA VAL A 227 -1.64 8.39 10.18
C VAL A 227 -1.08 9.79 10.05
N ALA A 228 -0.32 10.25 11.02
CA ALA A 228 0.37 11.54 10.99
C ALA A 228 1.75 11.46 10.32
N ALA A 229 2.30 12.62 9.96
CA ALA A 229 3.64 12.78 9.42
C ALA A 229 3.88 11.90 8.16
N VAL A 230 2.98 12.02 7.18
CA VAL A 230 3.10 11.34 5.89
C VAL A 230 4.09 12.10 5.01
N GLY A 231 5.24 11.50 4.72
CA GLY A 231 6.26 12.06 3.82
C GLY A 231 6.43 11.21 2.57
N PHE A 232 6.92 11.81 1.49
CA PHE A 232 7.07 11.20 0.16
C PHE A 232 8.54 11.13 -0.27
N ASP A 233 9.42 10.88 0.70
CA ASP A 233 10.85 10.82 0.44
C ASP A 233 11.24 9.46 -0.13
N GLN A 234 12.15 9.47 -1.10
CA GLN A 234 12.88 8.28 -1.51
C GLN A 234 13.94 7.98 -0.46
N HIS A 235 14.01 6.74 -0.04
CA HIS A 235 15.06 6.31 0.83
C HIS A 235 16.13 5.55 0.06
N VAL A 236 17.36 6.03 0.13
CA VAL A 236 18.53 5.24 -0.28
C VAL A 236 18.78 4.21 0.82
N PRO A 237 18.62 2.91 0.56
CA PRO A 237 18.89 1.90 1.57
C PRO A 237 20.33 2.03 2.09
N ALA A 238 20.53 1.82 3.38
CA ALA A 238 21.88 1.65 3.92
C ALA A 238 22.56 0.49 3.22
N ASN A 239 23.90 0.53 3.12
CA ASN A 239 24.71 -0.46 2.41
C ASN A 239 24.24 -1.89 2.67
N CYS A 240 24.11 -2.70 1.62
CA CYS A 240 23.77 -4.12 1.68
C CYS A 240 22.42 -4.48 2.32
N SER A 241 21.36 -3.66 2.17
CA SER A 241 20.02 -4.03 2.59
C SER A 241 19.03 -4.14 1.44
N VAL A 242 18.17 -5.17 1.46
CA VAL A 242 17.01 -5.30 0.58
C VAL A 242 15.84 -4.63 1.25
N THR A 243 15.34 -3.54 0.65
CA THR A 243 14.22 -2.73 1.18
C THR A 243 13.14 -2.63 0.13
N LEU A 244 11.87 -2.96 0.46
CA LEU A 244 10.76 -3.06 -0.50
C LEU A 244 9.53 -2.27 -0.05
N GLY A 245 8.63 -1.98 -1.01
CA GLY A 245 7.40 -1.22 -0.78
C GLY A 245 7.70 0.20 -0.30
N ASP A 246 6.82 0.75 0.53
CA ASP A 246 6.95 2.12 1.07
C ASP A 246 8.22 2.35 1.88
N ALA A 247 8.87 1.30 2.36
CA ALA A 247 10.16 1.39 3.03
C ALA A 247 11.30 1.75 2.05
N CYS A 248 11.16 1.40 0.78
CA CYS A 248 12.08 1.76 -0.30
C CYS A 248 11.74 3.12 -0.91
N ALA A 249 10.49 3.28 -1.34
CA ALA A 249 10.02 4.50 -1.99
C ALA A 249 8.52 4.66 -1.78
N MET A 250 8.10 5.83 -1.33
CA MET A 250 6.71 6.18 -1.19
C MET A 250 6.29 7.15 -2.31
N ILE A 251 5.23 6.80 -3.02
CA ILE A 251 4.64 7.65 -4.05
C ILE A 251 3.47 8.44 -3.47
N PRO A 252 3.19 9.68 -3.93
CA PRO A 252 2.00 10.41 -3.54
C PRO A 252 0.73 9.57 -3.78
N PRO A 253 -0.14 9.41 -2.76
CA PRO A 253 -1.21 8.41 -2.79
C PRO A 253 -2.30 8.67 -3.84
N PHE A 254 -2.49 9.92 -4.29
CA PHE A 254 -3.47 10.27 -5.33
C PHE A 254 -3.20 9.58 -6.68
N THR A 255 -2.00 9.05 -6.89
CA THR A 255 -1.66 8.30 -8.11
C THR A 255 -2.26 6.90 -8.16
N GLY A 256 -2.77 6.37 -7.03
CA GLY A 256 -3.33 5.02 -6.94
C GLY A 256 -2.31 3.88 -7.12
N ASN A 257 -1.00 4.17 -7.18
CA ASN A 257 0.04 3.19 -7.53
C ASN A 257 0.74 2.53 -6.32
N GLY A 258 0.52 2.98 -5.09
CA GLY A 258 1.26 2.50 -3.91
C GLY A 258 1.15 1.00 -3.70
N MET A 259 -0.06 0.43 -3.82
CA MET A 259 -0.28 -1.02 -3.66
C MET A 259 0.39 -1.80 -4.81
N ALA A 260 0.25 -1.34 -6.05
CA ALA A 260 0.92 -1.98 -7.20
C ALA A 260 2.45 -1.92 -7.06
N MET A 261 3.02 -0.80 -6.61
CA MET A 261 4.47 -0.68 -6.36
C MET A 261 4.94 -1.62 -5.26
N ALA A 262 4.14 -1.87 -4.22
CA ALA A 262 4.48 -2.85 -3.20
C ALA A 262 4.61 -4.26 -3.78
N PHE A 263 3.66 -4.70 -4.61
CA PHE A 263 3.73 -5.98 -5.31
C PHE A 263 4.87 -6.03 -6.32
N GLN A 264 5.04 -5.00 -7.13
CA GLN A 264 6.13 -4.92 -8.12
C GLN A 264 7.50 -4.95 -7.45
N SER A 265 7.66 -4.35 -6.27
CA SER A 265 8.91 -4.42 -5.52
C SER A 265 9.19 -5.84 -5.01
N ALA A 266 8.17 -6.57 -4.59
CA ALA A 266 8.28 -7.97 -4.20
C ALA A 266 8.67 -8.86 -5.40
N ALA A 267 8.03 -8.66 -6.55
CA ALA A 267 8.36 -9.37 -7.79
C ALA A 267 9.81 -9.12 -8.23
N ALA A 268 10.25 -7.85 -8.19
CA ALA A 268 11.62 -7.48 -8.54
C ALA A 268 12.68 -8.11 -7.63
N ALA A 269 12.33 -8.44 -6.39
CA ALA A 269 13.25 -9.06 -5.45
C ALA A 269 13.25 -10.60 -5.51
N LEU A 270 12.25 -11.23 -6.12
CA LEU A 270 12.04 -12.66 -6.04
C LEU A 270 13.21 -13.46 -6.62
N ASP A 271 13.58 -13.24 -7.89
CA ASP A 271 14.64 -14.01 -8.56
C ASP A 271 16.03 -13.77 -7.93
N PRO A 272 16.47 -12.53 -7.61
CA PRO A 272 17.72 -12.31 -6.88
C PRO A 272 17.78 -13.02 -5.52
N LEU A 273 16.65 -13.04 -4.79
CA LEU A 273 16.58 -13.75 -3.51
C LEU A 273 16.60 -15.28 -3.69
N LEU A 274 15.97 -15.82 -4.71
CA LEU A 274 16.05 -17.25 -5.04
C LEU A 274 17.49 -17.66 -5.34
N SER A 275 18.23 -16.89 -6.13
CA SER A 275 19.66 -17.16 -6.40
C SER A 275 20.50 -17.12 -5.11
N TYR A 276 20.23 -16.16 -4.22
CA TYR A 276 20.87 -16.13 -2.90
C TYR A 276 20.55 -17.38 -2.06
N THR A 277 19.28 -17.77 -2.01
CA THR A 277 18.87 -18.92 -1.18
C THR A 277 19.47 -20.24 -1.65
N ARG A 278 19.73 -20.38 -2.95
CA ARG A 278 20.40 -21.53 -3.58
C ARG A 278 21.92 -21.50 -3.42
N GLY A 279 22.48 -20.38 -2.95
CA GLY A 279 23.94 -20.18 -2.86
C GLY A 279 24.60 -19.87 -4.19
N GLU A 280 23.82 -19.45 -5.19
CA GLU A 280 24.28 -19.02 -6.53
C GLU A 280 24.79 -17.59 -6.51
N ALA A 281 24.31 -16.77 -5.57
CA ALA A 281 24.74 -15.38 -5.38
C ALA A 281 25.01 -15.10 -3.90
N GLU A 282 25.96 -14.19 -3.63
CA GLU A 282 26.22 -13.67 -2.30
C GLU A 282 25.32 -12.45 -2.00
N TRP A 283 25.13 -12.16 -0.70
CA TRP A 283 24.20 -11.12 -0.26
C TRP A 283 24.47 -9.73 -0.85
N PRO A 284 25.69 -9.21 -0.94
CA PRO A 284 25.96 -7.91 -1.58
C PRO A 284 25.51 -7.86 -3.03
N THR A 285 25.75 -8.91 -3.81
CA THR A 285 25.33 -9.03 -5.22
C THR A 285 23.81 -9.04 -5.32
N THR A 286 23.13 -9.78 -4.45
CA THR A 286 21.66 -9.81 -4.35
C THR A 286 21.10 -8.43 -4.05
N CYS A 287 21.64 -7.70 -3.09
CA CYS A 287 21.24 -6.34 -2.77
C CYS A 287 21.39 -5.40 -3.97
N ALA A 288 22.52 -5.45 -4.67
CA ALA A 288 22.78 -4.62 -5.84
C ALA A 288 21.80 -4.93 -6.99
N ALA A 289 21.50 -6.20 -7.23
CA ALA A 289 20.55 -6.63 -8.26
C ALA A 289 19.14 -6.11 -7.95
N VAL A 290 18.66 -6.28 -6.72
CA VAL A 290 17.34 -5.77 -6.31
C VAL A 290 17.28 -4.25 -6.44
N GLN A 291 18.27 -3.52 -5.94
CA GLN A 291 18.32 -2.06 -6.02
C GLN A 291 18.30 -1.55 -7.47
N THR A 292 19.06 -2.20 -8.36
CA THR A 292 19.10 -1.85 -9.78
C THR A 292 17.74 -2.04 -10.44
N THR A 293 17.09 -3.19 -10.19
CA THR A 293 15.77 -3.49 -10.73
C THR A 293 14.72 -2.50 -10.22
N LEU A 294 14.69 -2.19 -8.92
CA LEU A 294 13.77 -1.22 -8.34
C LEU A 294 13.98 0.20 -8.91
N LYS A 295 15.23 0.62 -9.07
CA LYS A 295 15.56 1.90 -9.73
C LYS A 295 14.98 1.99 -11.13
N ASN A 296 15.18 0.96 -11.93
CA ASN A 296 14.68 0.91 -13.29
C ASN A 296 13.14 0.90 -13.36
N CYS A 297 12.49 0.10 -12.50
CA CYS A 297 11.04 0.00 -12.44
C CYS A 297 10.34 1.30 -12.01
N PHE A 298 10.92 2.06 -11.07
CA PHE A 298 10.21 3.16 -10.43
C PHE A 298 10.69 4.55 -10.80
N ARG A 299 11.83 4.70 -11.49
CA ARG A 299 12.45 6.00 -11.81
C ARG A 299 11.48 6.98 -12.44
N LEU A 300 10.77 6.58 -13.50
CA LEU A 300 9.84 7.46 -14.23
C LEU A 300 8.63 7.84 -13.37
N ARG A 301 8.02 6.85 -12.70
CA ARG A 301 6.82 7.09 -11.84
C ARG A 301 7.13 8.05 -10.71
N LEU A 302 8.28 7.88 -10.05
CA LEU A 302 8.69 8.73 -8.94
C LEU A 302 9.07 10.15 -9.41
N ALA A 303 9.68 10.28 -10.58
CA ALA A 303 9.97 11.59 -11.18
C ALA A 303 8.68 12.35 -11.53
N THR A 304 7.73 11.70 -12.21
CA THR A 304 6.45 12.31 -12.57
C THR A 304 5.62 12.69 -11.34
N ALA A 305 5.59 11.83 -10.33
CA ALA A 305 4.82 12.07 -9.11
C ALA A 305 5.36 13.27 -8.30
N LYS A 306 6.67 13.54 -8.34
CA LYS A 306 7.26 14.72 -7.68
C LYS A 306 6.88 16.06 -8.33
N VAL A 307 6.63 16.05 -9.65
CA VAL A 307 6.22 17.25 -10.37
C VAL A 307 4.75 17.60 -10.11
N LEU A 308 3.92 16.59 -9.78
CA LEU A 308 2.50 16.74 -9.57
C LEU A 308 2.12 17.00 -8.10
N HIS A 309 3.08 16.97 -7.18
CA HIS A 309 2.90 17.20 -5.74
C HIS A 309 3.45 18.56 -5.32
#